data_a06afd11f7e68bbcb69ab811e6f74fa7
#
_entry.id   a06afd11f7e68bbcb69ab811e6f74fa7
#
_cell.length_a   1.000
_cell.length_b   1.000
_cell.length_c   1.000
_cell.angle_alpha   90.00
_cell.angle_beta   90.00
_cell.angle_gamma   90.00
#
_symmetry.space_group_name_H-M   'P 1'
#
loop_
_entity.id
_entity.type
_entity.pdbx_description
1 polymer ?
#
loop_
_entity_poly.entity_id
_entity_poly.type
_entity_poly.pdbx_seq_one_letter_code
_entity_poly.pdbx_strand_id
1 'polypeptide(L)'
;MKDLVLFVCVGNAGRSQMAEAFADRHGLNASSAGTVPSAKVNPVVVEAMKEKGIDLSSNKPKMLTTEMVNQASLVVTMGCSVEEVCPRPMLSRMQKKLVDWDLPDPKGKPIAEVRKIRDEIENRVMELSKSP
;
A
#
# COMPACT_ATOMS: atom_id res chain seq x y z
N MET A 1 -16.70 14.78 2.70
CA MET A 1 -16.02 13.64 2.08
C MET A 1 -14.72 13.33 2.80
N LYS A 2 -14.42 12.07 2.96
CA LYS A 2 -13.15 11.67 3.56
C LYS A 2 -12.02 11.84 2.55
N ASP A 3 -10.87 12.27 3.02
CA ASP A 3 -9.69 12.38 2.20
C ASP A 3 -9.21 10.99 1.77
N LEU A 4 -8.76 10.87 0.54
CA LEU A 4 -8.27 9.61 0.01
C LEU A 4 -6.79 9.43 0.35
N VAL A 5 -6.44 8.29 0.94
CA VAL A 5 -5.06 7.86 1.16
C VAL A 5 -4.70 6.83 0.09
N LEU A 6 -3.65 7.08 -0.66
CA LEU A 6 -3.19 6.18 -1.72
C LEU A 6 -1.89 5.50 -1.28
N PHE A 7 -1.91 4.18 -1.20
CA PHE A 7 -0.73 3.38 -0.86
C PHE A 7 -0.08 2.86 -2.15
N VAL A 8 1.21 3.12 -2.31
CA VAL A 8 1.94 2.79 -3.53
C VAL A 8 3.15 1.92 -3.23
N CYS A 9 3.27 0.82 -3.96
CA CYS A 9 4.50 0.04 -4.00
C CYS A 9 4.77 -0.37 -5.45
N VAL A 10 5.82 -1.14 -5.70
CA VAL A 10 6.13 -1.51 -7.09
C VAL A 10 5.09 -2.47 -7.65
N GLY A 11 4.87 -3.59 -6.98
CA GLY A 11 4.03 -4.67 -7.52
C GLY A 11 2.55 -4.60 -7.15
N ASN A 12 2.16 -3.81 -6.15
CA ASN A 12 0.81 -3.80 -5.58
C ASN A 12 0.34 -5.23 -5.24
N ALA A 13 1.28 -6.06 -4.80
CA ALA A 13 1.01 -7.48 -4.51
C ALA A 13 1.21 -7.84 -3.04
N GLY A 14 1.69 -6.92 -2.23
CA GLY A 14 1.96 -7.17 -0.82
C GLY A 14 1.71 -5.96 0.06
N ARG A 15 2.74 -5.13 0.27
CA ARG A 15 2.69 -4.02 1.25
C ARG A 15 1.51 -3.09 1.04
N SER A 16 1.30 -2.58 -0.15
CA SER A 16 0.22 -1.63 -0.41
C SER A 16 -1.16 -2.27 -0.31
N GLN A 17 -1.29 -3.54 -0.68
CA GLN A 17 -2.56 -4.29 -0.52
C GLN A 17 -2.90 -4.46 0.97
N MET A 18 -1.92 -4.79 1.79
CA MET A 18 -2.12 -4.91 3.24
C MET A 18 -2.53 -3.58 3.85
N ALA A 19 -1.85 -2.50 3.45
CA ALA A 19 -2.14 -1.17 3.97
C ALA A 19 -3.55 -0.71 3.62
N GLU A 20 -3.97 -0.92 2.38
CA GLU A 20 -5.33 -0.56 1.95
C GLU A 20 -6.38 -1.32 2.77
N ALA A 21 -6.17 -2.63 2.97
CA ALA A 21 -7.12 -3.47 3.70
C ALA A 21 -7.25 -3.04 5.17
N PHE A 22 -6.14 -2.74 5.84
CA PHE A 22 -6.18 -2.24 7.21
C PHE A 22 -6.80 -0.85 7.28
N ALA A 23 -6.50 0.00 6.31
CA ALA A 23 -7.09 1.34 6.26
C ALA A 23 -8.61 1.29 6.12
N ASP A 24 -9.10 0.42 5.24
CA ASP A 24 -10.54 0.21 5.08
C ASP A 24 -11.18 -0.28 6.38
N ARG A 25 -10.52 -1.21 7.07
CA ARG A 25 -11.01 -1.73 8.35
C ARG A 25 -11.12 -0.64 9.41
N HIS A 26 -10.20 0.33 9.39
CA HIS A 26 -10.18 1.43 10.36
C HIS A 26 -10.95 2.67 9.90
N GLY A 27 -11.75 2.55 8.86
CA GLY A 27 -12.65 3.61 8.41
C GLY A 27 -12.01 4.69 7.56
N LEU A 28 -10.79 4.47 7.08
CA LEU A 28 -10.13 5.39 6.16
C LEU A 28 -10.62 5.16 4.73
N ASN A 29 -10.67 6.23 3.95
CA ASN A 29 -10.91 6.12 2.53
C ASN A 29 -9.56 5.85 1.85
N ALA A 30 -9.35 4.64 1.36
CA ALA A 30 -8.04 4.21 0.89
C ALA A 30 -8.10 3.50 -0.46
N SER A 31 -7.00 3.59 -1.18
CA SER A 31 -6.78 2.83 -2.40
C SER A 31 -5.31 2.42 -2.45
N SER A 32 -4.96 1.53 -3.35
CA SER A 32 -3.56 1.12 -3.54
C SER A 32 -3.28 0.87 -5.01
N ALA A 33 -2.01 0.98 -5.39
CA ALA A 33 -1.60 0.76 -6.76
C ALA A 33 -0.10 0.45 -6.82
N GLY A 34 0.34 -0.05 -7.96
CA GLY A 34 1.74 -0.34 -8.20
C GLY A 34 2.23 0.31 -9.49
N THR A 35 3.51 0.65 -9.51
CA THR A 35 4.14 1.23 -10.68
C THR A 35 4.41 0.17 -11.75
N VAL A 36 4.65 -1.09 -11.31
CA VAL A 36 4.78 -2.25 -12.20
C VAL A 36 3.97 -3.39 -11.57
N PRO A 37 2.64 -3.40 -11.78
CA PRO A 37 1.77 -4.36 -11.08
C PRO A 37 2.12 -5.81 -11.39
N SER A 38 2.13 -6.63 -10.34
CA SER A 38 2.29 -8.07 -10.45
C SER A 38 1.01 -8.70 -11.01
N ALA A 39 1.11 -9.96 -11.44
CA ALA A 39 -0.05 -10.67 -11.99
C ALA A 39 -1.13 -10.96 -10.93
N LYS A 40 -0.71 -11.15 -9.68
CA LYS A 40 -1.62 -11.48 -8.57
C LYS A 40 -1.02 -11.02 -7.25
N VAL A 41 -1.86 -10.96 -6.22
CA VAL A 41 -1.41 -10.69 -4.84
C VAL A 41 -0.55 -11.86 -4.37
N ASN A 42 0.51 -11.56 -3.64
CA ASN A 42 1.44 -12.56 -3.12
C ASN A 42 0.68 -13.57 -2.23
N PRO A 43 0.74 -14.89 -2.54
CA PRO A 43 -0.01 -15.90 -1.76
C PRO A 43 0.34 -15.92 -0.27
N VAL A 44 1.60 -15.65 0.09
CA VAL A 44 2.01 -15.62 1.49
C VAL A 44 1.38 -14.42 2.20
N VAL A 45 1.24 -13.32 1.50
CA VAL A 45 0.53 -12.13 2.02
C VAL A 45 -0.95 -12.45 2.21
N VAL A 46 -1.58 -13.14 1.25
CA VAL A 46 -2.97 -13.57 1.39
C VAL A 46 -3.15 -14.40 2.65
N GLU A 47 -2.24 -15.36 2.88
CA GLU A 47 -2.27 -16.22 4.06
C GLU A 47 -2.12 -15.43 5.36
N ALA A 48 -1.13 -14.52 5.41
CA ALA A 48 -0.88 -13.70 6.58
C ALA A 48 -2.08 -12.80 6.92
N MET A 49 -2.76 -12.28 5.91
CA MET A 49 -3.93 -11.42 6.12
C MET A 49 -5.17 -12.21 6.56
N LYS A 50 -5.29 -13.45 6.13
CA LYS A 50 -6.37 -14.33 6.62
C LYS A 50 -6.31 -14.52 8.13
N GLU A 51 -5.12 -14.52 8.70
CA GLU A 51 -4.94 -14.62 10.15
C GLU A 51 -5.58 -13.45 10.89
N LYS A 52 -5.74 -12.31 10.20
CA LYS A 52 -6.40 -11.12 10.73
C LYS A 52 -7.86 -11.01 10.31
N GLY A 53 -8.40 -12.05 9.69
CA GLY A 53 -9.78 -12.04 9.23
C GLY A 53 -10.00 -11.27 7.93
N ILE A 54 -8.95 -11.01 7.17
CA ILE A 54 -9.03 -10.26 5.91
C ILE A 54 -8.66 -11.18 4.76
N ASP A 55 -9.52 -11.27 3.75
CA ASP A 55 -9.30 -12.10 2.57
C ASP A 55 -8.90 -11.23 1.38
N LEU A 56 -7.65 -11.37 0.95
CA LEU A 56 -7.13 -10.66 -0.22
C LEU A 56 -7.13 -11.52 -1.49
N SER A 57 -7.65 -12.75 -1.41
CA SER A 57 -7.55 -13.70 -2.53
C SER A 57 -8.27 -13.24 -3.80
N SER A 58 -9.29 -12.40 -3.67
CA SER A 58 -10.03 -11.86 -4.82
C SER A 58 -9.49 -10.53 -5.32
N ASN A 59 -8.53 -9.94 -4.61
CA ASN A 59 -7.97 -8.66 -5.01
C ASN A 59 -6.97 -8.84 -6.15
N LYS A 60 -6.86 -7.81 -6.99
CA LYS A 60 -5.91 -7.81 -8.10
C LYS A 60 -4.99 -6.60 -8.01
N PRO A 61 -3.70 -6.76 -8.33
CA PRO A 61 -2.81 -5.62 -8.44
C PRO A 61 -3.31 -4.62 -9.49
N LYS A 62 -3.18 -3.33 -9.17
CA LYS A 62 -3.65 -2.25 -10.02
C LYS A 62 -2.49 -1.34 -10.43
N MET A 63 -2.56 -0.81 -11.64
CA MET A 63 -1.58 0.13 -12.15
C MET A 63 -1.82 1.52 -11.54
N LEU A 64 -0.73 2.14 -11.06
CA LEU A 64 -0.76 3.53 -10.61
C LEU A 64 -1.06 4.46 -11.78
N THR A 65 -2.02 5.36 -11.61
CA THR A 65 -2.39 6.34 -12.62
C THR A 65 -2.25 7.75 -12.08
N THR A 66 -2.09 8.72 -12.98
CA THR A 66 -2.03 10.14 -12.61
C THR A 66 -3.32 10.57 -11.93
N GLU A 67 -4.46 10.06 -12.40
CA GLU A 67 -5.75 10.37 -11.80
C GLU A 67 -5.82 9.94 -10.34
N MET A 68 -5.32 8.75 -10.01
CA MET A 68 -5.26 8.27 -8.62
C MET A 68 -4.46 9.22 -7.75
N VAL A 69 -3.30 9.67 -8.24
CA VAL A 69 -2.44 10.61 -7.52
C VAL A 69 -3.16 11.95 -7.32
N ASN A 70 -3.86 12.43 -8.34
CA ASN A 70 -4.59 13.71 -8.25
C ASN A 70 -5.71 13.66 -7.22
N GLN A 71 -6.38 12.52 -7.09
CA GLN A 71 -7.49 12.35 -6.17
C GLN A 71 -7.03 12.15 -4.72
N ALA A 72 -5.78 11.74 -4.51
CA ALA A 72 -5.28 11.43 -3.19
C ALA A 72 -4.91 12.69 -2.42
N SER A 73 -5.27 12.72 -1.13
CA SER A 73 -4.83 13.76 -0.20
C SER A 73 -3.48 13.42 0.40
N LEU A 74 -3.17 12.13 0.50
CA LEU A 74 -1.90 11.62 1.01
C LEU A 74 -1.48 10.43 0.17
N VAL A 75 -0.20 10.38 -0.22
CA VAL A 75 0.38 9.25 -0.92
C VAL A 75 1.44 8.63 -0.02
N VAL A 76 1.28 7.35 0.30
CA VAL A 76 2.22 6.61 1.14
C VAL A 76 2.94 5.60 0.26
N THR A 77 4.26 5.73 0.14
CA THR A 77 5.08 4.74 -0.53
C THR A 77 5.61 3.73 0.49
N MET A 78 5.90 2.54 0.04
CA MET A 78 6.17 1.41 0.93
C MET A 78 7.61 0.94 0.86
N GLY A 79 8.55 1.88 0.76
CA GLY A 79 9.98 1.54 0.69
C GLY A 79 10.46 1.30 -0.72
N CYS A 80 9.69 1.71 -1.73
CA CYS A 80 10.10 1.63 -3.13
C CYS A 80 10.84 2.90 -3.52
N SER A 81 11.79 2.79 -4.43
CA SER A 81 12.42 3.97 -5.02
C SER A 81 11.47 4.58 -6.05
N VAL A 82 10.55 5.39 -5.58
CA VAL A 82 9.49 5.99 -6.41
C VAL A 82 10.12 6.85 -7.52
N GLU A 83 11.22 7.50 -7.21
CA GLU A 83 11.93 8.35 -8.16
C GLU A 83 12.43 7.59 -9.38
N GLU A 84 12.75 6.31 -9.22
CA GLU A 84 13.22 5.46 -10.32
C GLU A 84 12.11 4.91 -11.20
N VAL A 85 10.91 4.76 -10.65
CA VAL A 85 9.84 4.03 -11.32
C VAL A 85 8.63 4.90 -11.68
N CYS A 86 8.48 6.08 -11.08
CA CYS A 86 7.38 6.99 -11.41
C CYS A 86 7.83 8.06 -12.41
N PRO A 87 7.00 8.41 -13.40
CA PRO A 87 7.29 9.52 -14.29
C PRO A 87 7.41 10.84 -13.52
N ARG A 88 8.28 11.73 -13.99
CA ARG A 88 8.50 13.03 -13.35
C ARG A 88 7.22 13.85 -13.13
N PRO A 89 6.29 13.94 -14.08
CA PRO A 89 5.05 14.67 -13.83
C PRO A 89 4.26 14.14 -12.65
N MET A 90 4.28 12.82 -12.47
CA MET A 90 3.59 12.17 -11.37
C MET A 90 4.28 12.46 -10.03
N LEU A 91 5.62 12.39 -10.01
CA LEU A 91 6.42 12.74 -8.82
C LEU A 91 6.17 14.18 -8.38
N SER A 92 6.14 15.10 -9.32
CA SER A 92 5.90 16.50 -9.05
C SER A 92 4.55 16.71 -8.33
N ARG A 93 3.55 15.95 -8.70
CA ARG A 93 2.22 16.04 -8.08
C ARG A 93 2.18 15.40 -6.69
N MET A 94 3.06 14.42 -6.44
CA MET A 94 3.14 13.74 -5.15
C MET A 94 3.90 14.53 -4.08
N GLN A 95 4.87 15.35 -4.47
CA GLN A 95 5.85 15.95 -3.56
C GLN A 95 5.27 16.58 -2.29
N LYS A 96 4.14 17.23 -2.38
CA LYS A 96 3.56 17.93 -1.22
C LYS A 96 2.80 17.03 -0.27
N LYS A 97 2.55 15.78 -0.66
CA LYS A 97 1.70 14.86 0.09
C LYS A 97 2.29 13.46 0.18
N LEU A 98 3.59 13.35 -0.08
CA LEU A 98 4.28 12.06 -0.12
C LEU A 98 4.91 11.73 1.23
N VAL A 99 4.63 10.52 1.70
CA VAL A 99 5.26 9.93 2.89
C VAL A 99 5.80 8.56 2.51
N ASP A 100 7.03 8.26 2.89
CA ASP A 100 7.62 6.94 2.66
C ASP A 100 7.73 6.16 3.97
N TRP A 101 7.17 4.95 3.99
CA TRP A 101 7.21 4.11 5.19
C TRP A 101 8.40 3.16 5.22
N ASP A 102 9.21 3.09 4.18
CA ASP A 102 10.45 2.32 4.13
C ASP A 102 10.32 0.92 4.75
N LEU A 103 9.43 0.11 4.20
CA LEU A 103 9.16 -1.24 4.69
C LEU A 103 9.83 -2.30 3.79
N PRO A 104 10.30 -3.43 4.38
CA PRO A 104 10.86 -4.52 3.56
C PRO A 104 9.82 -5.11 2.62
N ASP A 105 10.28 -5.59 1.46
CA ASP A 105 9.42 -6.26 0.49
C ASP A 105 9.15 -7.69 0.97
N PRO A 106 7.89 -8.13 1.10
CA PRO A 106 7.58 -9.49 1.53
C PRO A 106 7.86 -10.57 0.47
N LYS A 107 8.15 -10.16 -0.76
CA LYS A 107 8.40 -11.11 -1.85
C LYS A 107 9.54 -12.06 -1.52
N GLY A 108 9.29 -13.37 -1.63
CA GLY A 108 10.31 -14.39 -1.38
C GLY A 108 10.63 -14.64 0.08
N LYS A 109 9.92 -13.99 1.01
CA LYS A 109 10.17 -14.15 2.44
C LYS A 109 9.24 -15.21 3.05
N PRO A 110 9.70 -15.92 4.12
CA PRO A 110 8.84 -16.86 4.83
C PRO A 110 7.71 -16.12 5.56
N ILE A 111 6.64 -16.86 5.87
CA ILE A 111 5.45 -16.25 6.48
C ILE A 111 5.77 -15.53 7.80
N ALA A 112 6.72 -16.03 8.58
CA ALA A 112 7.12 -15.38 9.83
C ALA A 112 7.60 -13.94 9.62
N GLU A 113 8.35 -13.70 8.55
CA GLU A 113 8.81 -12.36 8.19
C GLU A 113 7.68 -11.51 7.63
N VAL A 114 6.80 -12.12 6.83
CA VAL A 114 5.63 -11.42 6.28
C VAL A 114 4.70 -10.96 7.41
N ARG A 115 4.54 -11.76 8.45
CA ARG A 115 3.75 -11.38 9.64
C ARG A 115 4.30 -10.13 10.32
N LYS A 116 5.62 -10.01 10.41
CA LYS A 116 6.25 -8.83 11.01
C LYS A 116 5.99 -7.58 10.18
N ILE A 117 6.10 -7.70 8.86
CA ILE A 117 5.81 -6.60 7.94
C ILE A 117 4.33 -6.22 8.05
N ARG A 118 3.44 -7.21 8.05
CA ARG A 118 2.00 -7.00 8.21
C ARG A 118 1.68 -6.23 9.49
N ASP A 119 2.26 -6.65 10.61
CA ASP A 119 1.96 -6.05 11.91
C ASP A 119 2.48 -4.61 11.98
N GLU A 120 3.63 -4.32 11.38
CA GLU A 120 4.14 -2.96 11.31
C GLU A 120 3.24 -2.07 10.46
N ILE A 121 2.76 -2.59 9.33
CA ILE A 121 1.83 -1.86 8.47
C ILE A 121 0.55 -1.53 9.24
N GLU A 122 0.01 -2.52 9.96
CA GLU A 122 -1.19 -2.31 10.76
C GLU A 122 -1.01 -1.20 11.79
N ASN A 123 0.12 -1.21 12.50
CA ASN A 123 0.43 -0.18 13.49
C ASN A 123 0.49 1.21 12.86
N ARG A 124 1.13 1.34 11.71
CA ARG A 124 1.24 2.63 11.01
C ARG A 124 -0.11 3.11 10.50
N VAL A 125 -0.94 2.20 9.99
CA VAL A 125 -2.29 2.54 9.55
C VAL A 125 -3.15 2.99 10.73
N MET A 126 -3.04 2.31 11.87
CA MET A 126 -3.77 2.69 13.08
C MET A 126 -3.40 4.09 13.53
N GLU A 127 -2.12 4.43 13.52
CA GLU A 127 -1.68 5.79 13.87
C GLU A 127 -2.20 6.82 12.86
N LEU A 128 -2.18 6.48 11.58
CA LEU A 128 -2.71 7.35 10.54
C LEU A 128 -4.20 7.63 10.74
N SER A 129 -4.96 6.62 11.17
CA SER A 129 -6.40 6.76 11.40
C SER A 129 -6.72 7.64 12.61
N LYS A 130 -5.77 7.81 13.53
CA LYS A 130 -5.93 8.67 14.71
C LYS A 130 -5.54 10.12 14.44
N SER A 131 -4.78 10.36 13.36
CA SER A 131 -4.35 11.72 13.01
C SER A 131 -5.50 12.50 12.38
N PRO A 132 -5.70 13.75 12.78
CA PRO A 132 -6.73 14.58 12.16
C PRO A 132 -6.40 14.95 10.71
#